data_40bbd5682a3b864ea4d4180998739892
#
_entry.id   40bbd5682a3b864ea4d4180998739892
#
_cell.length_a   1.000
_cell.length_b   1.000
_cell.length_c   1.000
_cell.angle_alpha   90.00
_cell.angle_beta   90.00
_cell.angle_gamma   90.00
#
_symmetry.space_group_name_H-M   'P 1'
#
loop_
_entity.id
_entity.type
_entity.pdbx_description
1 polymer ?
#
loop_
_entity_poly.entity_id
_entity_poly.type
_entity_poly.pdbx_seq_one_letter_code
_entity_poly.pdbx_strand_id
1 'polypeptide(L)'
;MPTDATLYLCAQDHGHKAADSLQRFEIIMNGPPVPRDAHKEKPLCQTQTFARLQQFGLTFSPTPGPDALTTPQGFDHLFPASNGSLYGRSPQGLTGAFKRPTARTSIKGLYLCGGGAHPGAGVPMATLSAAHAAAAIMTDHASTLTSPQTATRGGTLTGSAPAEPKRSLS
;
A
#
# COMPACT_ATOMS: atom_id res chain seq x y z
N MET A 1 18.19 2.27 13.23
CA MET A 1 18.53 1.60 11.97
C MET A 1 19.04 0.20 12.31
N PRO A 2 18.71 -0.87 11.54
CA PRO A 2 19.34 -2.16 11.74
C PRO A 2 20.84 -2.03 11.56
N THR A 3 21.62 -2.76 12.35
CA THR A 3 23.08 -2.77 12.25
C THR A 3 23.58 -3.31 10.91
N ASP A 4 22.76 -4.09 10.21
CA ASP A 4 23.04 -4.65 8.89
C ASP A 4 21.82 -4.43 7.97
N ALA A 5 21.65 -3.19 7.50
CA ALA A 5 20.56 -2.84 6.62
C ALA A 5 20.79 -3.41 5.21
N THR A 6 19.77 -4.04 4.66
CA THR A 6 19.74 -4.37 3.22
C THR A 6 19.57 -3.08 2.43
N LEU A 7 20.45 -2.85 1.47
CA LEU A 7 20.41 -1.71 0.57
C LEU A 7 19.98 -2.17 -0.82
N TYR A 8 18.97 -1.50 -1.37
CA TYR A 8 18.56 -1.64 -2.75
C TYR A 8 18.92 -0.37 -3.50
N LEU A 9 19.70 -0.50 -4.57
CA LEU A 9 20.15 0.60 -5.39
C LEU A 9 19.50 0.51 -6.77
N CYS A 10 18.78 1.54 -7.16
CA CYS A 10 18.13 1.65 -8.46
C CYS A 10 18.69 2.82 -9.26
N ALA A 11 19.24 2.55 -10.45
CA ALA A 11 19.66 3.59 -11.40
C ALA A 11 18.43 4.13 -12.13
N GLN A 12 18.09 5.39 -11.91
CA GLN A 12 16.89 6.02 -12.47
C GLN A 12 17.05 6.40 -13.94
N ASP A 13 18.29 6.64 -14.38
CA ASP A 13 18.59 7.09 -15.73
C ASP A 13 19.11 5.96 -16.64
N HIS A 14 18.89 4.71 -16.25
CA HIS A 14 19.33 3.54 -17.04
C HIS A 14 18.68 3.54 -18.44
N GLY A 15 19.54 3.38 -19.47
CA GLY A 15 19.10 3.38 -20.86
C GLY A 15 18.98 4.77 -21.51
N HIS A 16 19.11 5.85 -20.76
CA HIS A 16 19.25 7.19 -21.30
C HIS A 16 20.72 7.52 -21.50
N LYS A 17 21.10 8.04 -22.69
CA LYS A 17 22.43 8.59 -22.90
C LYS A 17 22.56 9.84 -22.04
N ALA A 18 23.18 9.72 -20.88
CA ALA A 18 23.57 10.85 -20.06
C ALA A 18 24.71 11.57 -20.80
N ALA A 19 24.38 12.64 -21.47
CA ALA A 19 25.40 13.61 -21.88
C ALA A 19 25.84 14.32 -20.60
N ASP A 20 27.10 14.23 -20.21
CA ASP A 20 27.81 15.01 -19.18
C ASP A 20 27.05 15.36 -17.86
N SER A 21 25.92 14.73 -17.62
CA SER A 21 25.03 15.00 -16.51
C SER A 21 25.18 14.00 -15.38
N LEU A 22 24.91 14.44 -14.15
CA LEU A 22 24.81 13.59 -12.97
C LEU A 22 23.77 12.51 -13.19
N GLN A 23 24.11 11.26 -12.90
CA GLN A 23 23.16 10.15 -12.89
C GLN A 23 22.40 10.12 -11.55
N ARG A 24 21.10 9.86 -11.62
CA ARG A 24 20.23 9.76 -10.45
C ARG A 24 20.13 8.31 -10.00
N PHE A 25 20.23 8.15 -8.69
CA PHE A 25 20.07 6.85 -8.03
C PHE A 25 19.05 6.98 -6.91
N GLU A 26 18.21 5.97 -6.77
CA GLU A 26 17.37 5.79 -5.61
C GLU A 26 17.97 4.69 -4.73
N ILE A 27 18.16 5.01 -3.44
CA ILE A 27 18.68 4.06 -2.45
C ILE A 27 17.57 3.77 -1.46
N ILE A 28 17.10 2.53 -1.46
CA ILE A 28 16.04 2.08 -0.56
C ILE A 28 16.66 1.18 0.50
N MET A 29 16.28 1.41 1.75
CA MET A 29 16.70 0.59 2.88
C MET A 29 15.56 0.38 3.86
N ASN A 30 15.63 -0.70 4.62
CA ASN A 30 14.67 -0.97 5.67
C ASN A 30 14.94 -0.04 6.87
N GLY A 31 13.90 0.61 7.36
CA GLY A 31 13.91 1.44 8.57
C GLY A 31 12.91 0.94 9.61
N PRO A 32 13.10 1.27 10.90
CA PRO A 32 12.11 0.98 11.93
C PRO A 32 10.82 1.80 11.68
N PRO A 33 9.64 1.26 11.98
CA PRO A 33 8.37 1.90 11.69
C PRO A 33 8.09 3.19 12.47
N VAL A 34 8.76 3.43 13.59
CA VAL A 34 8.64 4.67 14.38
C VAL A 34 10.02 5.08 14.90
N PRO A 35 10.62 6.12 14.35
CA PRO A 35 11.86 6.66 14.89
C PRO A 35 11.56 7.46 16.17
N ARG A 36 12.23 7.13 17.25
CA ARG A 36 12.09 7.83 18.53
C ARG A 36 12.73 9.23 18.55
N ASP A 37 13.69 9.52 17.64
CA ASP A 37 14.38 10.80 17.53
C ASP A 37 14.83 11.11 16.09
N ALA A 38 13.90 11.50 15.24
CA ALA A 38 14.13 11.71 13.80
C ALA A 38 15.25 12.72 13.46
N HIS A 39 15.44 13.74 14.29
CA HIS A 39 16.45 14.77 14.04
C HIS A 39 17.90 14.27 14.21
N LYS A 40 18.12 13.31 15.11
CA LYS A 40 19.46 12.72 15.35
C LYS A 40 19.74 11.54 14.42
N GLU A 41 18.70 10.87 13.95
CA GLU A 41 18.83 9.67 13.13
C GLU A 41 19.17 9.95 11.66
N LYS A 42 18.73 11.08 11.10
CA LYS A 42 19.00 11.42 9.70
C LYS A 42 20.48 11.45 9.33
N PRO A 43 21.33 12.24 9.99
CA PRO A 43 22.76 12.31 9.65
C PRO A 43 23.48 10.98 9.88
N LEU A 44 23.12 10.27 10.95
CA LEU A 44 23.72 8.98 11.29
C LEU A 44 23.35 7.91 10.24
N CYS A 45 22.09 7.87 9.86
CA CYS A 45 21.58 6.97 8.83
C CYS A 45 22.29 7.20 7.49
N GLN A 46 22.43 8.44 7.06
CA GLN A 46 23.12 8.80 5.83
C GLN A 46 24.58 8.36 5.88
N THR A 47 25.31 8.70 6.94
CA THR A 47 26.72 8.34 7.10
C THR A 47 26.91 6.82 7.04
N GLN A 48 26.09 6.06 7.77
CA GLN A 48 26.15 4.60 7.77
C GLN A 48 25.84 4.01 6.40
N THR A 49 24.85 4.56 5.69
CA THR A 49 24.48 4.09 4.35
C THR A 49 25.62 4.27 3.37
N PHE A 50 26.23 5.46 3.30
CA PHE A 50 27.33 5.71 2.37
C PHE A 50 28.61 4.97 2.76
N ALA A 51 28.91 4.82 4.06
CA ALA A 51 30.01 3.97 4.51
C ALA A 51 29.80 2.51 4.09
N ARG A 52 28.57 2.01 4.16
CA ARG A 52 28.25 0.64 3.70
C ARG A 52 28.39 0.50 2.19
N LEU A 53 27.91 1.47 1.40
CA LEU A 53 28.08 1.46 -0.04
C LEU A 53 29.55 1.51 -0.45
N GLN A 54 30.37 2.28 0.25
CA GLN A 54 31.81 2.33 0.02
C GLN A 54 32.49 0.99 0.29
N GLN A 55 32.04 0.22 1.28
CA GLN A 55 32.52 -1.16 1.51
C GLN A 55 32.27 -2.09 0.33
N PHE A 56 31.20 -1.82 -0.46
CA PHE A 56 30.90 -2.52 -1.71
C PHE A 56 31.58 -1.92 -2.95
N GLY A 57 32.48 -0.95 -2.75
CA GLY A 57 33.19 -0.28 -3.84
C GLY A 57 32.38 0.80 -4.56
N LEU A 58 31.24 1.23 -4.00
CA LEU A 58 30.39 2.26 -4.59
C LEU A 58 30.64 3.61 -3.91
N THR A 59 31.03 4.60 -4.71
CA THR A 59 31.26 5.96 -4.25
C THR A 59 30.38 6.92 -5.04
N PHE A 60 29.73 7.85 -4.36
CA PHE A 60 28.85 8.86 -4.97
C PHE A 60 29.45 10.25 -4.87
N SER A 61 29.47 10.98 -5.98
CA SER A 61 29.95 12.36 -6.03
C SER A 61 29.01 13.20 -6.91
N PRO A 62 28.45 14.28 -6.37
CA PRO A 62 28.52 14.70 -4.97
C PRO A 62 27.74 13.75 -4.04
N THR A 63 28.13 13.67 -2.78
CA THR A 63 27.34 12.99 -1.75
C THR A 63 26.08 13.81 -1.48
N PRO A 64 24.87 13.22 -1.52
CA PRO A 64 23.64 13.98 -1.29
C PRO A 64 23.55 14.50 0.14
N GLY A 65 22.89 15.66 0.30
CA GLY A 65 22.64 16.24 1.62
C GLY A 65 21.59 15.46 2.42
N PRO A 66 21.43 15.75 3.73
CA PRO A 66 20.45 15.07 4.60
C PRO A 66 18.99 15.27 4.14
N ASP A 67 18.70 16.30 3.37
CA ASP A 67 17.36 16.58 2.83
C ASP A 67 16.95 15.60 1.73
N ALA A 68 17.91 14.91 1.11
CA ALA A 68 17.63 13.84 0.15
C ALA A 68 17.10 12.55 0.80
N LEU A 69 17.13 12.46 2.13
CA LEU A 69 16.65 11.29 2.88
C LEU A 69 15.20 11.47 3.31
N THR A 70 14.31 10.61 2.80
CA THR A 70 12.96 10.47 3.33
C THR A 70 12.95 9.38 4.41
N THR A 71 12.57 9.78 5.63
CA THR A 71 12.49 8.88 6.78
C THR A 71 11.10 8.28 6.94
N PRO A 72 10.92 7.22 7.75
CA PRO A 72 9.59 6.72 8.11
C PRO A 72 8.67 7.81 8.66
N GLN A 73 9.20 8.77 9.44
CA GLN A 73 8.42 9.92 9.90
C GLN A 73 8.00 10.84 8.75
N GLY A 74 8.86 11.05 7.75
CA GLY A 74 8.51 11.79 6.53
C GLY A 74 7.37 11.12 5.78
N PHE A 75 7.41 9.80 5.68
CA PHE A 75 6.31 9.02 5.09
C PHE A 75 5.03 9.08 5.91
N ASP A 76 5.10 9.04 7.24
CA ASP A 76 3.91 9.19 8.10
C ASP A 76 3.27 10.58 7.96
N HIS A 77 4.08 11.61 7.75
CA HIS A 77 3.58 12.96 7.46
C HIS A 77 2.84 13.03 6.11
N LEU A 78 3.37 12.37 5.09
CA LEU A 78 2.73 12.29 3.76
C LEU A 78 1.50 11.38 3.76
N PHE A 79 1.51 10.33 4.55
CA PHE A 79 0.45 9.33 4.67
C PHE A 79 0.11 9.13 6.15
N PRO A 80 -0.73 10.01 6.74
CA PRO A 80 -1.02 10.02 8.16
C PRO A 80 -1.55 8.67 8.67
N ALA A 81 -1.16 8.32 9.89
CA ALA A 81 -1.49 7.07 10.57
C ALA A 81 -0.86 5.79 9.93
N SER A 82 0.07 5.95 9.00
CA SER A 82 0.82 4.83 8.44
C SER A 82 1.98 4.36 9.33
N ASN A 83 2.40 5.19 10.30
CA ASN A 83 3.63 5.03 11.08
C ASN A 83 4.87 4.83 10.16
N GLY A 84 4.85 5.43 8.96
CA GLY A 84 5.89 5.26 7.96
C GLY A 84 5.91 3.88 7.27
N SER A 85 4.88 3.08 7.48
CA SER A 85 4.76 1.72 6.93
C SER A 85 4.06 1.77 5.57
N LEU A 86 4.79 2.03 4.50
CA LEU A 86 4.25 2.23 3.15
C LEU A 86 3.52 1.02 2.59
N TYR A 87 3.93 -0.17 2.99
CA TYR A 87 3.44 -1.43 2.41
C TYR A 87 2.56 -2.22 3.39
N GLY A 88 2.03 -1.54 4.41
CA GLY A 88 1.20 -2.15 5.42
C GLY A 88 1.99 -3.11 6.33
N ARG A 89 1.34 -4.15 6.79
CA ARG A 89 1.90 -5.09 7.76
C ARG A 89 3.10 -5.86 7.19
N SER A 90 4.18 -5.94 7.96
CA SER A 90 5.38 -6.69 7.57
C SER A 90 5.06 -8.18 7.39
N PRO A 91 5.52 -8.81 6.29
CA PRO A 91 5.31 -10.23 6.02
C PRO A 91 6.30 -11.13 6.75
N GLN A 92 6.60 -10.85 8.03
CA GLN A 92 7.53 -11.67 8.80
C GLN A 92 6.95 -13.07 9.13
N GLY A 93 7.77 -14.10 8.94
CA GLY A 93 7.44 -15.49 9.19
C GLY A 93 6.69 -16.17 8.03
N LEU A 94 6.65 -17.51 8.06
CA LEU A 94 6.06 -18.36 7.01
C LEU A 94 4.60 -18.01 6.66
N THR A 95 3.83 -17.50 7.61
CA THR A 95 2.42 -17.14 7.41
C THR A 95 2.18 -15.63 7.28
N GLY A 96 3.23 -14.82 7.31
CA GLY A 96 3.11 -13.35 7.33
C GLY A 96 2.37 -12.79 6.12
N ALA A 97 2.62 -13.35 4.94
CA ALA A 97 1.97 -12.95 3.70
C ALA A 97 0.45 -13.20 3.71
N PHE A 98 -0.01 -14.27 4.38
CA PHE A 98 -1.43 -14.63 4.49
C PHE A 98 -2.18 -13.82 5.57
N LYS A 99 -1.48 -13.06 6.39
CA LYS A 99 -2.09 -12.22 7.45
C LYS A 99 -2.49 -10.84 6.97
N ARG A 100 -2.33 -10.54 5.69
CA ARG A 100 -2.82 -9.28 5.13
C ARG A 100 -4.35 -9.28 5.11
N PRO A 101 -4.99 -8.14 5.45
CA PRO A 101 -6.43 -8.05 5.42
C PRO A 101 -6.96 -8.28 3.99
N THR A 102 -8.04 -9.02 3.89
CA THR A 102 -8.75 -9.22 2.61
C THR A 102 -9.59 -8.00 2.24
N ALA A 103 -10.19 -8.01 1.05
CA ALA A 103 -11.06 -6.94 0.60
C ALA A 103 -12.27 -6.71 1.54
N ARG A 104 -12.87 -7.77 2.08
CA ARG A 104 -13.97 -7.64 3.06
C ARG A 104 -13.42 -7.46 4.47
N THR A 105 -14.01 -6.54 5.22
CA THR A 105 -13.74 -6.36 6.65
C THR A 105 -14.82 -6.98 7.51
N SER A 106 -14.62 -6.98 8.84
CA SER A 106 -15.67 -7.34 9.79
C SER A 106 -16.81 -6.30 9.88
N ILE A 107 -16.58 -5.10 9.36
CA ILE A 107 -17.57 -4.02 9.32
C ILE A 107 -18.32 -4.12 7.99
N LYS A 108 -19.64 -4.36 8.06
CA LYS A 108 -20.49 -4.45 6.88
C LYS A 108 -20.43 -3.17 6.05
N GLY A 109 -20.19 -3.30 4.75
CA GLY A 109 -20.10 -2.17 3.82
C GLY A 109 -18.75 -1.47 3.80
N LEU A 110 -17.76 -1.88 4.62
CA LEU A 110 -16.41 -1.39 4.59
C LEU A 110 -15.49 -2.36 3.87
N TYR A 111 -14.86 -1.90 2.80
CA TYR A 111 -13.97 -2.69 1.97
C TYR A 111 -12.57 -2.07 1.94
N LEU A 112 -11.56 -2.92 1.82
CA LEU A 112 -10.16 -2.52 1.75
C LEU A 112 -9.57 -2.84 0.38
N CYS A 113 -8.76 -1.92 -0.14
CA CYS A 113 -7.92 -2.16 -1.31
C CYS A 113 -6.60 -1.40 -1.19
N GLY A 114 -5.66 -1.74 -2.07
CA GLY A 114 -4.34 -1.11 -2.12
C GLY A 114 -3.22 -2.00 -1.61
N GLY A 115 -2.01 -1.46 -1.53
CA GLY A 115 -0.79 -2.21 -1.18
C GLY A 115 -0.75 -2.77 0.24
N GLY A 116 -1.57 -2.25 1.16
CA GLY A 116 -1.71 -2.76 2.52
C GLY A 116 -2.66 -3.95 2.65
N ALA A 117 -3.54 -4.18 1.66
CA ALA A 117 -4.49 -5.29 1.60
C ALA A 117 -3.93 -6.48 0.80
N HIS A 118 -4.59 -7.64 0.90
CA HIS A 118 -4.27 -8.80 0.07
C HIS A 118 -4.50 -8.48 -1.43
N PRO A 119 -3.61 -8.89 -2.36
CA PRO A 119 -2.47 -9.79 -2.18
C PRO A 119 -1.18 -9.12 -1.70
N GLY A 120 -1.06 -7.81 -1.71
CA GLY A 120 0.12 -7.18 -1.14
C GLY A 120 0.57 -5.88 -1.79
N ALA A 121 1.83 -5.54 -1.59
CA ALA A 121 2.45 -4.33 -2.09
C ALA A 121 2.91 -4.46 -3.55
N GLY A 122 3.09 -3.29 -4.19
CA GLY A 122 3.47 -3.16 -5.60
C GLY A 122 2.25 -2.87 -6.49
N VAL A 123 2.48 -2.13 -7.58
CA VAL A 123 1.40 -1.67 -8.48
C VAL A 123 0.52 -2.81 -8.99
N PRO A 124 1.05 -3.95 -9.49
CA PRO A 124 0.20 -5.05 -9.94
C PRO A 124 -0.66 -5.64 -8.82
N MET A 125 -0.10 -5.78 -7.63
CA MET A 125 -0.81 -6.36 -6.48
C MET A 125 -1.86 -5.40 -5.94
N ALA A 126 -1.58 -4.10 -5.89
CA ALA A 126 -2.54 -3.08 -5.50
C ALA A 126 -3.72 -3.02 -6.47
N THR A 127 -3.47 -3.14 -7.78
CA THR A 127 -4.53 -3.20 -8.80
C THR A 127 -5.38 -4.44 -8.63
N LEU A 128 -4.77 -5.60 -8.39
CA LEU A 128 -5.51 -6.85 -8.14
C LEU A 128 -6.34 -6.77 -6.86
N SER A 129 -5.80 -6.12 -5.82
CA SER A 129 -6.54 -5.84 -4.58
C SER A 129 -7.79 -4.99 -4.84
N ALA A 130 -7.70 -3.98 -5.72
CA ALA A 130 -8.84 -3.17 -6.12
C ALA A 130 -9.90 -4.00 -6.88
N ALA A 131 -9.47 -4.90 -7.76
CA ALA A 131 -10.38 -5.81 -8.45
C ALA A 131 -11.11 -6.75 -7.46
N HIS A 132 -10.42 -7.27 -6.45
CA HIS A 132 -11.06 -8.06 -5.40
C HIS A 132 -12.08 -7.26 -4.58
N ALA A 133 -11.79 -6.01 -4.26
CA ALA A 133 -12.72 -5.13 -3.56
C ALA A 133 -13.96 -4.83 -4.41
N ALA A 134 -13.80 -4.50 -5.67
CA ALA A 134 -14.89 -4.27 -6.61
C ALA A 134 -15.80 -5.51 -6.74
N ALA A 135 -15.22 -6.70 -6.93
CA ALA A 135 -15.95 -7.94 -7.00
C ALA A 135 -16.74 -8.24 -5.71
N ALA A 136 -16.12 -7.96 -4.54
CA ALA A 136 -16.78 -8.12 -3.25
C ALA A 136 -18.00 -7.18 -3.11
N ILE A 137 -17.84 -5.91 -3.48
CA ILE A 137 -18.90 -4.91 -3.46
C ILE A 137 -20.06 -5.34 -4.36
N MET A 138 -19.78 -5.71 -5.59
CA MET A 138 -20.81 -6.14 -6.56
C MET A 138 -21.58 -7.36 -6.06
N THR A 139 -20.89 -8.34 -5.51
CA THR A 139 -21.52 -9.54 -4.94
C THR A 139 -22.42 -9.20 -3.76
N ASP A 140 -21.97 -8.35 -2.86
CA ASP A 140 -22.72 -7.99 -1.66
C ASP A 140 -23.95 -7.13 -2.01
N HIS A 141 -23.84 -6.25 -3.01
CA HIS A 141 -24.97 -5.51 -3.55
C HIS A 141 -26.00 -6.43 -4.20
N ALA A 142 -25.58 -7.36 -5.04
CA ALA A 142 -26.48 -8.32 -5.68
C ALA A 142 -27.22 -9.17 -4.62
N SER A 143 -26.50 -9.63 -3.60
CA SER A 143 -27.10 -10.39 -2.48
C SER A 143 -28.14 -9.59 -1.70
N THR A 144 -27.92 -8.28 -1.54
CA THR A 144 -28.88 -7.41 -0.85
C THR A 144 -30.18 -7.24 -1.64
N LEU A 145 -30.09 -7.19 -2.97
CA LEU A 145 -31.24 -7.07 -3.85
C LEU A 145 -32.07 -8.37 -3.94
N THR A 146 -31.43 -9.52 -3.75
CA THR A 146 -32.07 -10.84 -3.82
C THR A 146 -32.56 -11.38 -2.47
N SER A 147 -32.19 -10.76 -1.36
CA SER A 147 -32.68 -11.16 -0.03
C SER A 147 -34.16 -10.84 0.09
N PRO A 148 -35.05 -11.82 0.34
CA PRO A 148 -36.46 -11.55 0.61
C PRO A 148 -36.56 -10.65 1.84
N GLN A 149 -37.31 -9.55 1.73
CA GLN A 149 -37.63 -8.72 2.89
C GLN A 149 -38.34 -9.59 3.93
N THR A 150 -37.66 -9.88 5.02
CA THR A 150 -38.29 -10.59 6.13
C THR A 150 -39.29 -9.64 6.76
N ALA A 151 -40.57 -9.85 6.50
CA ALA A 151 -41.63 -9.08 7.13
C ALA A 151 -41.55 -9.26 8.65
N THR A 152 -41.31 -8.17 9.37
CA THR A 152 -41.40 -8.16 10.82
C THR A 152 -42.86 -8.49 11.18
N ARG A 153 -43.05 -9.46 12.07
CA ARG A 153 -44.38 -9.88 12.55
C ARG A 153 -45.12 -8.62 13.09
N GLY A 154 -46.12 -8.13 12.38
CA GLY A 154 -46.89 -6.93 12.74
C GLY A 154 -46.63 -5.68 11.94
N GLY A 155 -45.73 -5.70 10.94
CA GLY A 155 -45.47 -4.55 10.03
C GLY A 155 -46.33 -4.60 8.77
N THR A 156 -46.93 -3.46 8.41
CA THR A 156 -47.67 -3.27 7.14
C THR A 156 -46.70 -3.35 5.98
N LEU A 157 -46.94 -4.19 4.98
CA LEU A 157 -46.16 -4.28 3.75
C LEU A 157 -46.32 -3.00 2.92
N THR A 158 -45.33 -2.11 2.93
CA THR A 158 -45.23 -1.00 1.99
C THR A 158 -44.20 -1.38 0.91
N GLY A 159 -44.59 -2.21 -0.01
CA GLY A 159 -43.80 -2.54 -1.20
C GLY A 159 -44.71 -2.60 -2.40
N SER A 160 -44.61 -1.66 -3.33
CA SER A 160 -45.27 -1.71 -4.62
C SER A 160 -44.72 -2.90 -5.42
N ALA A 161 -45.57 -3.79 -5.89
CA ALA A 161 -45.21 -4.85 -6.81
C ALA A 161 -44.64 -4.26 -8.10
N PRO A 162 -43.57 -4.83 -8.70
CA PRO A 162 -43.10 -4.41 -10.00
C PRO A 162 -44.20 -4.68 -11.04
N ALA A 163 -44.51 -3.66 -11.86
CA ALA A 163 -45.47 -3.77 -12.95
C ALA A 163 -44.98 -4.80 -14.00
N GLU A 164 -45.80 -5.78 -14.32
CA GLU A 164 -45.55 -6.72 -15.42
C GLU A 164 -45.44 -5.98 -16.76
N PRO A 165 -44.48 -6.32 -17.60
CA PRO A 165 -44.40 -5.77 -18.94
C PRO A 165 -45.56 -6.30 -19.78
N LYS A 166 -46.42 -5.38 -20.29
CA LYS A 166 -47.48 -5.71 -21.25
C LYS A 166 -46.87 -6.32 -22.52
N ARG A 167 -47.18 -7.58 -22.80
CA ARG A 167 -46.93 -8.20 -24.09
C ARG A 167 -47.85 -7.50 -25.11
N SER A 168 -47.29 -6.81 -26.08
CA SER A 168 -48.00 -6.38 -27.28
C SER A 168 -48.12 -7.59 -28.22
N LEU A 169 -49.35 -8.02 -28.47
CA LEU A 169 -49.71 -8.88 -29.58
C LEU A 169 -49.86 -8.02 -30.82
N SER A 170 -49.07 -8.31 -31.84
CA SER A 170 -49.38 -8.05 -33.24
C SER A 170 -48.68 -9.08 -34.08
#